data_baba49ddb569a1d0623051e931a55345
#
_entry.id   baba49ddb569a1d0623051e931a55345
#
_cell.length_a   1.000
_cell.length_b   1.000
_cell.length_c   1.000
_cell.angle_alpha   90.00
_cell.angle_beta   90.00
_cell.angle_gamma   90.00
#
_symmetry.space_group_name_H-M   'P 1'
#
loop_
_entity.id
_entity.type
_entity.pdbx_description
1 polymer ?
#
loop_
_entity_poly.entity_id
_entity_poly.type
_entity_poly.pdbx_seq_one_letter_code
_entity_poly.pdbx_strand_id
1 'polypeptide(L)'
;MLRPFLLLFIFGFILNLNSSVVEEFPYWILLEKGRQLIYSKEGFVKSNLTIAMNYLQEALLRKGIYPEANYYLSVAYSMIGNVVLEKLHLQKALENKDYLLDKFFEKNILFSLAKIAELEDHHVDMIDYLNEILSKFSDSDDYYNYHYVVQKYEDTTGNKFNMSFYLHSYLKQVRGTSGLDFTFNLYRFNNYNIIDAHQLLAKVYFKIGAYELAITHGLVAAVGILTRMYDYVSYYEPLYEFKNLRSFARKINEYTDIKNSFESTDFWEIVYNIAYATYSYDDGKYKSRAVDTWKLIVDLAPKFSPYILKSRIQIKDFLLGKSVH
;
A
#
# COMPACT_ATOMS: atom_id res chain seq x y z
N MET A 1 35.64 -7.96 56.56
CA MET A 1 34.96 -8.84 55.53
C MET A 1 33.44 -8.61 55.55
N LEU A 2 32.92 -7.39 55.31
CA LEU A 2 31.49 -7.09 55.42
C LEU A 2 30.96 -6.23 54.25
N ARG A 3 31.75 -6.04 53.17
CA ARG A 3 31.38 -5.17 52.06
C ARG A 3 30.68 -5.84 50.84
N PRO A 4 30.78 -7.15 50.57
CA PRO A 4 30.09 -7.70 49.37
C PRO A 4 28.59 -7.99 49.60
N PHE A 5 28.14 -8.20 50.84
CA PHE A 5 26.72 -8.51 51.11
C PHE A 5 25.78 -7.30 51.01
N LEU A 6 26.29 -6.09 51.24
CA LEU A 6 25.45 -4.87 51.18
C LEU A 6 25.13 -4.49 49.72
N LEU A 7 26.04 -4.75 48.76
CA LEU A 7 25.82 -4.49 47.35
C LEU A 7 24.79 -5.42 46.73
N LEU A 8 24.75 -6.69 47.13
CA LEU A 8 23.74 -7.66 46.70
C LEU A 8 22.34 -7.33 47.19
N PHE A 9 22.22 -6.75 48.40
CA PHE A 9 20.93 -6.33 48.96
C PHE A 9 20.38 -5.06 48.26
N ILE A 10 21.26 -4.13 47.89
CA ILE A 10 20.86 -2.91 47.17
C ILE A 10 20.46 -3.26 45.73
N PHE A 11 21.16 -4.19 45.06
CA PHE A 11 20.79 -4.66 43.72
C PHE A 11 19.49 -5.46 43.70
N GLY A 12 19.23 -6.28 44.74
CA GLY A 12 17.97 -7.01 44.90
C GLY A 12 16.80 -6.07 45.18
N PHE A 13 17.03 -4.96 45.91
CA PHE A 13 15.99 -3.96 46.20
C PHE A 13 15.67 -3.06 44.99
N ILE A 14 16.66 -2.74 44.16
CA ILE A 14 16.44 -1.97 42.91
C ILE A 14 15.71 -2.80 41.86
N LEU A 15 15.95 -4.11 41.79
CA LEU A 15 15.22 -5.03 40.88
C LEU A 15 13.76 -5.23 41.35
N ASN A 16 13.48 -5.19 42.65
CA ASN A 16 12.10 -5.30 43.16
C ASN A 16 11.29 -3.99 43.05
N LEU A 17 11.92 -2.82 43.02
CA LEU A 17 11.21 -1.55 42.91
C LEU A 17 10.66 -1.30 41.52
N ASN A 18 11.19 -1.96 40.48
CA ASN A 18 10.65 -1.86 39.12
C ASN A 18 9.54 -2.88 38.77
N SER A 19 9.35 -3.92 39.62
CA SER A 19 8.32 -4.93 39.39
C SER A 19 6.94 -4.56 39.97
N SER A 20 6.91 -3.64 40.95
CA SER A 20 5.69 -3.40 41.73
C SER A 20 4.64 -2.52 41.06
N VAL A 21 4.97 -1.77 40.02
CA VAL A 21 4.00 -0.87 39.34
C VAL A 21 3.24 -1.58 38.22
N VAL A 22 3.76 -2.70 37.72
CA VAL A 22 3.16 -3.45 36.62
C VAL A 22 2.21 -4.54 37.11
N GLU A 23 2.30 -4.94 38.39
CA GLU A 23 1.47 -6.02 38.95
C GLU A 23 -0.02 -5.71 39.07
N GLU A 24 -0.43 -4.43 39.04
CA GLU A 24 -1.82 -4.03 39.30
C GLU A 24 -2.72 -4.00 38.04
N PHE A 25 -2.15 -3.97 36.81
CA PHE A 25 -2.97 -3.78 35.62
C PHE A 25 -3.34 -5.08 34.93
N PRO A 26 -4.63 -5.29 34.59
CA PRO A 26 -5.04 -6.37 33.71
C PRO A 26 -4.34 -6.30 32.34
N TYR A 27 -4.14 -7.46 31.66
CA TYR A 27 -3.43 -7.56 30.38
C TYR A 27 -3.96 -6.60 29.30
N TRP A 28 -5.27 -6.35 29.26
CA TRP A 28 -5.89 -5.45 28.29
C TRP A 28 -5.59 -3.96 28.57
N ILE A 29 -5.42 -3.56 29.84
CA ILE A 29 -4.93 -2.21 30.18
C ILE A 29 -3.47 -2.06 29.78
N LEU A 30 -2.65 -3.09 29.96
CA LEU A 30 -1.26 -3.08 29.52
C LEU A 30 -1.14 -2.92 28.01
N LEU A 31 -1.98 -3.62 27.24
CA LEU A 31 -2.08 -3.45 25.80
C LEU A 31 -2.40 -2.00 25.44
N GLU A 32 -3.43 -1.44 26.05
CA GLU A 32 -3.88 -0.08 25.75
C GLU A 32 -2.82 0.98 26.10
N LYS A 33 -2.14 0.84 27.24
CA LYS A 33 -1.01 1.70 27.63
C LYS A 33 0.14 1.61 26.60
N GLY A 34 0.49 0.40 26.18
CA GLY A 34 1.50 0.20 25.13
C GLY A 34 1.10 0.87 23.82
N ARG A 35 -0.14 0.66 23.37
CA ARG A 35 -0.69 1.28 22.18
C ARG A 35 -0.67 2.81 22.23
N GLN A 36 -1.12 3.41 23.34
CA GLN A 36 -1.14 4.86 23.52
C GLN A 36 0.25 5.49 23.46
N LEU A 37 1.26 4.84 24.01
CA LEU A 37 2.64 5.32 23.95
C LEU A 37 3.22 5.25 22.53
N ILE A 38 2.87 4.22 21.75
CA ILE A 38 3.29 4.10 20.33
C ILE A 38 2.69 5.25 19.50
N TYR A 39 1.42 5.57 19.71
CA TYR A 39 0.69 6.58 18.92
C TYR A 39 0.57 7.93 19.64
N SER A 40 1.44 8.22 20.60
CA SER A 40 1.39 9.50 21.33
C SER A 40 1.61 10.69 20.39
N LYS A 41 0.81 11.77 20.59
CA LYS A 41 0.89 13.00 19.79
C LYS A 41 2.20 13.79 19.96
N GLU A 42 2.99 13.45 20.95
CA GLU A 42 4.26 14.14 21.29
C GLU A 42 5.44 13.73 20.38
N GLY A 43 5.15 12.96 19.33
CA GLY A 43 6.16 12.49 18.38
C GLY A 43 6.94 11.28 18.89
N PHE A 44 7.87 10.81 18.05
CA PHE A 44 8.72 9.67 18.34
C PHE A 44 9.68 9.97 19.49
N VAL A 45 9.37 9.50 20.71
CA VAL A 45 10.28 9.53 21.85
C VAL A 45 10.75 8.10 22.13
N LYS A 46 12.04 7.82 21.89
CA LYS A 46 12.63 6.48 22.07
C LYS A 46 12.37 5.87 23.46
N SER A 47 12.33 6.69 24.51
CA SER A 47 11.99 6.24 25.87
C SER A 47 10.56 5.71 25.96
N ASN A 48 9.61 6.34 25.26
CA ASN A 48 8.20 5.91 25.26
C ASN A 48 8.04 4.55 24.56
N LEU A 49 8.81 4.29 23.50
CA LEU A 49 8.78 2.99 22.82
C LEU A 49 9.31 1.86 23.72
N THR A 50 10.37 2.10 24.48
CA THR A 50 10.88 1.10 25.43
C THR A 50 9.84 0.77 26.50
N ILE A 51 9.16 1.78 27.04
CA ILE A 51 8.09 1.60 28.03
C ILE A 51 6.89 0.89 27.38
N ALA A 52 6.52 1.26 26.14
CA ALA A 52 5.46 0.61 25.40
C ALA A 52 5.73 -0.88 25.19
N MET A 53 6.94 -1.22 24.73
CA MET A 53 7.36 -2.62 24.56
C MET A 53 7.29 -3.42 25.86
N ASN A 54 7.70 -2.84 26.99
CA ASN A 54 7.59 -3.51 28.30
C ASN A 54 6.13 -3.80 28.66
N TYR A 55 5.22 -2.84 28.49
CA TYR A 55 3.78 -3.08 28.70
C TYR A 55 3.21 -4.18 27.79
N LEU A 56 3.58 -4.19 26.53
CA LEU A 56 3.10 -5.18 25.57
C LEU A 56 3.65 -6.57 25.83
N GLN A 57 4.93 -6.68 26.23
CA GLN A 57 5.54 -7.94 26.62
C GLN A 57 4.90 -8.50 27.89
N GLU A 58 4.62 -7.66 28.89
CA GLU A 58 3.91 -8.08 30.08
C GLU A 58 2.48 -8.52 29.78
N ALA A 59 1.77 -7.82 28.88
CA ALA A 59 0.46 -8.24 28.41
C ALA A 59 0.49 -9.65 27.77
N LEU A 60 1.53 -9.95 26.96
CA LEU A 60 1.74 -11.28 26.38
C LEU A 60 2.03 -12.34 27.44
N LEU A 61 2.85 -12.03 28.44
CA LEU A 61 3.15 -12.96 29.55
C LEU A 61 1.90 -13.36 30.31
N ARG A 62 0.97 -12.42 30.54
CA ARG A 62 -0.27 -12.65 31.30
C ARG A 62 -1.34 -13.38 30.52
N LYS A 63 -1.51 -13.05 29.24
CA LYS A 63 -2.56 -13.66 28.40
C LYS A 63 -2.10 -14.91 27.68
N GLY A 64 -0.80 -15.02 27.37
CA GLY A 64 -0.20 -16.09 26.57
C GLY A 64 -0.41 -15.87 25.07
N ILE A 65 -1.58 -16.20 24.52
CA ILE A 65 -1.94 -15.95 23.12
C ILE A 65 -2.60 -14.57 23.03
N TYR A 66 -1.89 -13.59 22.45
CA TYR A 66 -2.39 -12.23 22.31
C TYR A 66 -1.86 -11.60 21.01
N PRO A 67 -2.53 -11.85 19.86
CA PRO A 67 -2.06 -11.40 18.56
C PRO A 67 -2.00 -9.88 18.43
N GLU A 68 -2.91 -9.12 19.08
CA GLU A 68 -2.85 -7.66 19.07
C GLU A 68 -1.58 -7.12 19.76
N ALA A 69 -1.15 -7.75 20.87
CA ALA A 69 0.08 -7.36 21.54
C ALA A 69 1.32 -7.64 20.66
N ASN A 70 1.33 -8.77 19.94
CA ASN A 70 2.36 -9.04 18.95
C ASN A 70 2.33 -8.01 17.81
N TYR A 71 1.16 -7.66 17.31
CA TYR A 71 1.03 -6.63 16.28
C TYR A 71 1.61 -5.29 16.73
N TYR A 72 1.25 -4.80 17.93
CA TYR A 72 1.80 -3.53 18.43
C TYR A 72 3.31 -3.61 18.75
N LEU A 73 3.82 -4.77 19.18
CA LEU A 73 5.27 -4.97 19.30
C LEU A 73 5.96 -4.86 17.94
N SER A 74 5.37 -5.43 16.89
CA SER A 74 5.92 -5.28 15.54
C SER A 74 5.98 -3.83 15.11
N VAL A 75 4.92 -3.04 15.37
CA VAL A 75 4.91 -1.59 15.09
C VAL A 75 6.03 -0.87 15.86
N ALA A 76 6.23 -1.19 17.15
CA ALA A 76 7.30 -0.59 17.94
C ALA A 76 8.69 -0.96 17.38
N TYR A 77 8.89 -2.22 16.96
CA TYR A 77 10.15 -2.66 16.34
C TYR A 77 10.38 -2.02 14.95
N SER A 78 9.33 -1.85 14.16
CA SER A 78 9.38 -1.09 12.89
C SER A 78 9.88 0.34 13.11
N MET A 79 9.33 1.03 14.13
CA MET A 79 9.71 2.41 14.46
C MET A 79 11.18 2.57 14.89
N ILE A 80 11.81 1.52 15.41
CA ILE A 80 13.25 1.51 15.73
C ILE A 80 14.12 0.88 14.64
N GLY A 81 13.52 0.48 13.50
CA GLY A 81 14.21 -0.12 12.35
C GLY A 81 14.68 -1.56 12.56
N ASN A 82 14.11 -2.29 13.51
CA ASN A 82 14.44 -3.71 13.75
C ASN A 82 13.53 -4.63 12.96
N VAL A 83 13.80 -4.78 11.67
CA VAL A 83 13.00 -5.58 10.73
C VAL A 83 12.89 -7.05 11.15
N VAL A 84 13.93 -7.62 11.78
CA VAL A 84 13.93 -9.03 12.21
C VAL A 84 12.89 -9.29 13.30
N LEU A 85 12.86 -8.44 14.34
CA LEU A 85 11.88 -8.57 15.41
C LEU A 85 10.48 -8.11 14.97
N GLU A 86 10.39 -7.11 14.09
CA GLU A 86 9.14 -6.71 13.43
C GLU A 86 8.49 -7.93 12.74
N LYS A 87 9.23 -8.61 11.83
CA LYS A 87 8.78 -9.80 11.12
C LYS A 87 8.35 -10.92 12.06
N LEU A 88 9.19 -11.21 13.06
CA LEU A 88 8.90 -12.27 14.04
C LEU A 88 7.56 -12.05 14.76
N HIS A 89 7.30 -10.82 15.21
CA HIS A 89 6.08 -10.49 15.92
C HIS A 89 4.86 -10.44 14.99
N LEU A 90 5.02 -9.99 13.74
CA LEU A 90 3.95 -10.09 12.73
C LEU A 90 3.57 -11.54 12.43
N GLN A 91 4.56 -12.43 12.27
CA GLN A 91 4.30 -13.86 12.05
C GLN A 91 3.56 -14.50 13.22
N LYS A 92 3.97 -14.22 14.47
CA LYS A 92 3.26 -14.68 15.66
C LYS A 92 1.82 -14.16 15.76
N ALA A 93 1.59 -12.93 15.31
CA ALA A 93 0.25 -12.36 15.27
C ALA A 93 -0.60 -13.05 14.19
N LEU A 94 -0.02 -13.33 13.00
CA LEU A 94 -0.71 -14.01 11.91
C LEU A 94 -1.02 -15.48 12.23
N GLU A 95 -0.08 -16.22 12.83
CA GLU A 95 -0.29 -17.59 13.30
C GLU A 95 -1.48 -17.72 14.27
N ASN A 96 -1.77 -16.66 15.01
CA ASN A 96 -2.84 -16.62 15.99
C ASN A 96 -4.02 -15.71 15.56
N LYS A 97 -4.20 -15.49 14.26
CA LYS A 97 -5.18 -14.56 13.71
C LYS A 97 -6.64 -14.86 14.11
N ASP A 98 -6.96 -16.12 14.39
CA ASP A 98 -8.30 -16.53 14.82
C ASP A 98 -8.68 -15.97 16.20
N TYR A 99 -7.72 -15.55 16.99
CA TYR A 99 -7.90 -14.90 18.30
C TYR A 99 -7.93 -13.36 18.21
N LEU A 100 -7.80 -12.77 17.01
CA LEU A 100 -7.94 -11.32 16.81
C LEU A 100 -9.36 -10.88 17.11
N LEU A 101 -9.50 -9.87 17.96
CA LEU A 101 -10.79 -9.25 18.28
C LEU A 101 -11.37 -8.48 17.07
N ASP A 102 -10.47 -7.89 16.28
CA ASP A 102 -10.83 -7.16 15.06
C ASP A 102 -10.01 -7.71 13.88
N LYS A 103 -10.72 -8.24 12.88
CA LYS A 103 -10.12 -8.75 11.64
C LYS A 103 -9.36 -7.68 10.84
N PHE A 104 -9.59 -6.41 11.12
CA PHE A 104 -8.82 -5.32 10.51
C PHE A 104 -7.31 -5.43 10.79
N PHE A 105 -6.92 -5.99 11.95
CA PHE A 105 -5.51 -6.26 12.25
C PHE A 105 -4.89 -7.28 11.30
N GLU A 106 -5.61 -8.32 10.90
CA GLU A 106 -5.10 -9.33 9.95
C GLU A 106 -4.64 -8.68 8.65
N LYS A 107 -5.44 -7.75 8.11
CA LYS A 107 -5.07 -7.00 6.90
C LYS A 107 -3.78 -6.21 7.09
N ASN A 108 -3.65 -5.48 8.19
CA ASN A 108 -2.46 -4.69 8.47
C ASN A 108 -1.22 -5.55 8.68
N ILE A 109 -1.37 -6.72 9.32
CA ILE A 109 -0.30 -7.71 9.50
C ILE A 109 0.18 -8.21 8.14
N LEU A 110 -0.73 -8.67 7.27
CA LEU A 110 -0.42 -9.14 5.93
C LEU A 110 0.27 -8.05 5.09
N PHE A 111 -0.21 -6.81 5.17
CA PHE A 111 0.37 -5.70 4.44
C PHE A 111 1.79 -5.35 4.91
N SER A 112 2.04 -5.40 6.22
CA SER A 112 3.38 -5.21 6.78
C SER A 112 4.34 -6.34 6.39
N LEU A 113 3.87 -7.60 6.40
CA LEU A 113 4.65 -8.75 5.93
C LEU A 113 4.97 -8.65 4.43
N ALA A 114 4.02 -8.19 3.61
CA ALA A 114 4.27 -7.96 2.18
C ALA A 114 5.35 -6.90 1.94
N LYS A 115 5.36 -5.81 2.72
CA LYS A 115 6.41 -4.78 2.66
C LYS A 115 7.79 -5.32 3.10
N ILE A 116 7.83 -6.16 4.13
CA ILE A 116 9.08 -6.80 4.56
C ILE A 116 9.57 -7.76 3.47
N ALA A 117 8.68 -8.54 2.86
CA ALA A 117 9.01 -9.41 1.74
C ALA A 117 9.54 -8.63 0.52
N GLU A 118 9.01 -7.41 0.26
CA GLU A 118 9.57 -6.50 -0.75
C GLU A 118 11.00 -6.09 -0.43
N LEU A 119 11.30 -5.74 0.83
CA LEU A 119 12.65 -5.36 1.28
C LEU A 119 13.65 -6.53 1.21
N GLU A 120 13.17 -7.74 1.44
CA GLU A 120 13.97 -8.98 1.40
C GLU A 120 14.05 -9.59 0.00
N ASP A 121 13.39 -9.00 -1.01
CA ASP A 121 13.30 -9.49 -2.40
C ASP A 121 12.61 -10.87 -2.50
N HIS A 122 11.76 -11.20 -1.54
CA HIS A 122 10.97 -12.43 -1.48
C HIS A 122 9.65 -12.29 -2.24
N HIS A 123 9.71 -12.33 -3.57
CA HIS A 123 8.59 -12.02 -4.45
C HIS A 123 7.37 -12.94 -4.26
N VAL A 124 7.59 -14.24 -4.00
CA VAL A 124 6.49 -15.21 -3.83
C VAL A 124 5.69 -14.88 -2.57
N ASP A 125 6.36 -14.71 -1.44
CA ASP A 125 5.71 -14.38 -0.17
C ASP A 125 4.94 -13.05 -0.28
N MET A 126 5.53 -12.05 -0.96
CA MET A 126 4.90 -10.76 -1.19
C MET A 126 3.59 -10.91 -1.98
N ILE A 127 3.62 -11.69 -3.07
CA ILE A 127 2.43 -11.94 -3.91
C ILE A 127 1.35 -12.67 -3.11
N ASP A 128 1.72 -13.68 -2.32
CA ASP A 128 0.79 -14.47 -1.52
C ASP A 128 0.08 -13.60 -0.46
N TYR A 129 0.83 -12.80 0.30
CA TYR A 129 0.23 -11.89 1.29
C TYR A 129 -0.71 -10.86 0.65
N LEU A 130 -0.33 -10.28 -0.49
CA LEU A 130 -1.15 -9.29 -1.18
C LEU A 130 -2.41 -9.91 -1.79
N ASN A 131 -2.31 -11.10 -2.36
CA ASN A 131 -3.48 -11.83 -2.86
C ASN A 131 -4.43 -12.26 -1.73
N GLU A 132 -3.89 -12.63 -0.56
CA GLU A 132 -4.72 -12.90 0.62
C GLU A 132 -5.49 -11.64 1.06
N ILE A 133 -4.85 -10.45 1.02
CA ILE A 133 -5.52 -9.18 1.27
C ILE A 133 -6.66 -8.96 0.28
N LEU A 134 -6.40 -9.08 -1.01
CA LEU A 134 -7.42 -8.85 -2.05
C LEU A 134 -8.57 -9.82 -1.96
N SER A 135 -8.32 -11.10 -1.62
CA SER A 135 -9.36 -12.12 -1.53
C SER A 135 -10.26 -11.97 -0.31
N LYS A 136 -9.74 -11.46 0.81
CA LYS A 136 -10.47 -11.41 2.09
C LYS A 136 -11.04 -10.05 2.45
N PHE A 137 -10.39 -8.98 2.02
CA PHE A 137 -10.65 -7.62 2.51
C PHE A 137 -11.04 -6.64 1.42
N SER A 138 -11.14 -7.06 0.16
CA SER A 138 -11.90 -6.29 -0.81
C SER A 138 -13.34 -6.28 -0.33
N ASP A 139 -13.92 -5.08 -0.17
CA ASP A 139 -15.34 -4.98 0.10
C ASP A 139 -16.09 -5.77 -0.97
N SER A 140 -17.16 -6.49 -0.58
CA SER A 140 -17.94 -7.29 -1.51
C SER A 140 -18.42 -6.49 -2.71
N ASP A 141 -18.65 -5.19 -2.53
CA ASP A 141 -19.07 -4.27 -3.58
C ASP A 141 -17.91 -3.89 -4.54
N ASP A 142 -16.70 -3.68 -4.02
CA ASP A 142 -15.52 -3.35 -4.83
C ASP A 142 -15.10 -4.55 -5.70
N TYR A 143 -15.11 -5.75 -5.11
CA TYR A 143 -14.82 -6.99 -5.80
C TYR A 143 -15.96 -7.39 -6.76
N TYR A 144 -17.20 -7.19 -6.37
CA TYR A 144 -18.38 -7.42 -7.19
C TYR A 144 -18.39 -6.52 -8.42
N ASN A 145 -18.09 -5.24 -8.26
CA ASN A 145 -18.00 -4.29 -9.35
C ASN A 145 -16.93 -4.68 -10.39
N TYR A 146 -15.74 -5.11 -9.94
CA TYR A 146 -14.70 -5.59 -10.81
C TYR A 146 -15.12 -6.85 -11.58
N HIS A 147 -15.59 -7.88 -10.88
CA HIS A 147 -16.06 -9.12 -11.51
C HIS A 147 -17.27 -8.91 -12.41
N TYR A 148 -18.19 -8.05 -12.00
CA TYR A 148 -19.36 -7.72 -12.81
C TYR A 148 -18.96 -7.07 -14.14
N VAL A 149 -17.99 -6.15 -14.14
CA VAL A 149 -17.51 -5.52 -15.38
C VAL A 149 -16.80 -6.52 -16.27
N VAL A 150 -15.95 -7.37 -15.70
CA VAL A 150 -15.25 -8.43 -16.42
C VAL A 150 -16.26 -9.39 -17.04
N GLN A 151 -17.17 -9.91 -16.26
CA GLN A 151 -18.21 -10.86 -16.73
C GLN A 151 -19.11 -10.25 -17.80
N LYS A 152 -19.58 -9.02 -17.57
CA LYS A 152 -20.40 -8.31 -18.55
C LYS A 152 -19.67 -8.08 -19.88
N TYR A 153 -18.38 -7.77 -19.84
CA TYR A 153 -17.57 -7.63 -21.05
C TYR A 153 -17.43 -8.97 -21.77
N GLU A 154 -17.10 -10.05 -21.07
CA GLU A 154 -16.96 -11.40 -21.64
C GLU A 154 -18.26 -11.89 -22.23
N ASP A 155 -19.39 -11.72 -21.54
CA ASP A 155 -20.74 -12.08 -21.98
C ASP A 155 -21.18 -11.29 -23.24
N THR A 156 -20.79 -10.01 -23.32
CA THR A 156 -21.19 -9.12 -24.42
C THR A 156 -20.31 -9.30 -25.65
N THR A 157 -19.04 -9.58 -25.50
CA THR A 157 -18.06 -9.60 -26.60
C THR A 157 -17.64 -11.01 -27.00
N GLY A 158 -17.87 -12.03 -26.18
CA GLY A 158 -17.37 -13.39 -26.35
C GLY A 158 -15.83 -13.50 -26.24
N ASN A 159 -15.15 -12.42 -25.88
CA ASN A 159 -13.70 -12.37 -25.72
C ASN A 159 -13.32 -12.36 -24.25
N LYS A 160 -12.21 -13.03 -23.89
CA LYS A 160 -11.66 -12.89 -22.56
C LYS A 160 -11.33 -11.43 -22.27
N PHE A 161 -11.75 -10.98 -21.09
CA PHE A 161 -11.52 -9.62 -20.65
C PHE A 161 -10.02 -9.34 -20.51
N ASN A 162 -9.54 -8.35 -21.28
CA ASN A 162 -8.21 -7.82 -21.12
C ASN A 162 -8.33 -6.41 -20.51
N MET A 163 -8.07 -6.29 -19.21
CA MET A 163 -8.18 -5.04 -18.46
C MET A 163 -7.31 -3.94 -19.08
N SER A 164 -6.11 -4.27 -19.50
CA SER A 164 -5.19 -3.33 -20.16
C SER A 164 -5.80 -2.73 -21.41
N PHE A 165 -6.40 -3.58 -22.27
CA PHE A 165 -7.04 -3.12 -23.50
C PHE A 165 -8.30 -2.30 -23.18
N TYR A 166 -9.11 -2.75 -22.24
CA TYR A 166 -10.34 -2.07 -21.84
C TYR A 166 -10.06 -0.68 -21.28
N LEU A 167 -9.20 -0.56 -20.27
CA LEU A 167 -8.86 0.73 -19.67
C LEU A 167 -8.13 1.65 -20.65
N HIS A 168 -7.24 1.11 -21.47
CA HIS A 168 -6.57 1.91 -22.50
C HIS A 168 -7.54 2.42 -23.56
N SER A 169 -8.44 1.56 -24.03
CA SER A 169 -9.50 1.93 -24.99
C SER A 169 -10.49 2.89 -24.34
N TYR A 170 -10.83 2.67 -23.10
CA TYR A 170 -11.76 3.47 -22.34
C TYR A 170 -11.20 4.86 -22.01
N LEU A 171 -10.00 4.99 -21.50
CA LEU A 171 -9.31 6.27 -21.30
C LEU A 171 -9.10 7.03 -22.63
N LYS A 172 -9.04 6.31 -23.75
CA LYS A 172 -8.93 6.91 -25.07
C LYS A 172 -10.29 7.30 -25.69
N GLN A 173 -11.35 6.55 -25.38
CA GLN A 173 -12.71 6.77 -25.92
C GLN A 173 -13.53 7.77 -25.11
N VAL A 174 -13.12 8.08 -23.88
CA VAL A 174 -13.85 9.00 -23.03
C VAL A 174 -13.76 10.43 -23.59
N ARG A 175 -14.59 10.67 -24.59
CA ARG A 175 -14.93 12.02 -25.07
C ARG A 175 -16.22 12.55 -24.42
N GLY A 176 -16.77 11.89 -23.42
CA GLY A 176 -18.01 12.28 -22.76
C GLY A 176 -17.99 11.95 -21.28
N THR A 177 -18.59 12.83 -20.49
CA THR A 177 -18.64 12.81 -19.03
C THR A 177 -19.22 11.52 -18.44
N SER A 178 -20.24 10.95 -19.08
CA SER A 178 -20.96 9.77 -18.57
C SER A 178 -20.12 8.50 -18.46
N GLY A 179 -19.06 8.38 -19.24
CA GLY A 179 -18.23 7.20 -19.26
C GLY A 179 -17.19 7.15 -18.13
N LEU A 180 -16.62 8.29 -17.75
CA LEU A 180 -15.63 8.37 -16.68
C LEU A 180 -16.24 8.31 -15.30
N ASP A 181 -17.39 8.94 -15.13
CA ASP A 181 -18.15 8.82 -13.88
C ASP A 181 -18.51 7.37 -13.61
N PHE A 182 -18.83 6.60 -14.64
CA PHE A 182 -19.05 5.16 -14.52
C PHE A 182 -17.76 4.43 -14.13
N THR A 183 -16.60 4.73 -14.76
CA THR A 183 -15.32 4.11 -14.40
C THR A 183 -14.89 4.49 -13.00
N PHE A 184 -14.97 5.75 -12.62
CA PHE A 184 -14.66 6.17 -11.27
C PHE A 184 -15.56 5.52 -10.23
N ASN A 185 -16.85 5.32 -10.51
CA ASN A 185 -17.74 4.59 -9.65
C ASN A 185 -17.34 3.11 -9.50
N LEU A 186 -16.88 2.46 -10.58
CA LEU A 186 -16.42 1.07 -10.55
C LEU A 186 -15.13 0.87 -9.75
N TYR A 187 -14.25 1.87 -9.73
CA TYR A 187 -12.95 1.82 -9.04
C TYR A 187 -12.93 2.69 -7.79
N ARG A 188 -14.09 3.07 -7.27
CA ARG A 188 -14.22 3.73 -5.98
C ARG A 188 -14.09 2.70 -4.86
N PHE A 189 -12.86 2.42 -4.48
CA PHE A 189 -12.56 1.54 -3.37
C PHE A 189 -12.76 2.28 -2.05
N ASN A 190 -13.67 1.79 -1.20
CA ASN A 190 -13.85 2.32 0.15
C ASN A 190 -12.63 2.09 1.04
N ASN A 191 -11.82 1.09 0.69
CA ASN A 191 -10.63 0.72 1.41
C ASN A 191 -9.35 1.04 0.60
N TYR A 192 -8.63 2.08 0.99
CA TYR A 192 -7.40 2.51 0.30
C TYR A 192 -6.29 1.46 0.26
N ASN A 193 -6.27 0.52 1.21
CA ASN A 193 -5.27 -0.55 1.21
C ASN A 193 -5.43 -1.50 0.02
N ILE A 194 -6.60 -1.55 -0.62
CA ILE A 194 -6.81 -2.30 -1.86
C ILE A 194 -6.02 -1.66 -3.01
N ILE A 195 -6.04 -0.33 -3.12
CA ILE A 195 -5.23 0.41 -4.11
C ILE A 195 -3.74 0.14 -3.86
N ASP A 196 -3.29 0.23 -2.61
CA ASP A 196 -1.89 -0.02 -2.23
C ASP A 196 -1.47 -1.47 -2.51
N ALA A 197 -2.36 -2.45 -2.28
CA ALA A 197 -2.10 -3.85 -2.61
C ALA A 197 -1.94 -4.07 -4.13
N HIS A 198 -2.82 -3.48 -4.95
CA HIS A 198 -2.67 -3.51 -6.40
C HIS A 198 -1.39 -2.81 -6.87
N GLN A 199 -1.00 -1.70 -6.24
CA GLN A 199 0.25 -1.00 -6.54
C GLN A 199 1.48 -1.87 -6.28
N LEU A 200 1.53 -2.54 -5.12
CA LEU A 200 2.63 -3.44 -4.78
C LEU A 200 2.66 -4.69 -5.67
N LEU A 201 1.49 -5.26 -6.01
CA LEU A 201 1.41 -6.36 -6.98
C LEU A 201 1.91 -5.95 -8.36
N ALA A 202 1.53 -4.75 -8.84
CA ALA A 202 2.04 -4.24 -10.10
C ALA A 202 3.58 -4.14 -10.10
N LYS A 203 4.15 -3.69 -9.00
CA LYS A 203 5.59 -3.53 -8.79
C LYS A 203 6.33 -4.87 -8.83
N VAL A 204 5.85 -5.86 -8.08
CA VAL A 204 6.49 -7.18 -8.03
C VAL A 204 6.33 -7.93 -9.34
N TYR A 205 5.15 -7.90 -9.96
CA TYR A 205 4.95 -8.54 -11.27
C TYR A 205 5.80 -7.90 -12.37
N PHE A 206 6.00 -6.57 -12.30
CA PHE A 206 6.92 -5.88 -13.19
C PHE A 206 8.37 -6.37 -13.01
N LYS A 207 8.84 -6.49 -11.76
CA LYS A 207 10.19 -6.98 -11.43
C LYS A 207 10.46 -8.41 -11.95
N ILE A 208 9.48 -9.29 -11.84
CA ILE A 208 9.63 -10.70 -12.29
C ILE A 208 9.29 -10.90 -13.77
N GLY A 209 8.99 -9.82 -14.53
CA GLY A 209 8.69 -9.88 -15.96
C GLY A 209 7.30 -10.39 -16.31
N ALA A 210 6.40 -10.55 -15.35
CA ALA A 210 5.00 -10.92 -15.56
C ALA A 210 4.19 -9.69 -16.03
N TYR A 211 4.50 -9.19 -17.22
CA TYR A 211 4.06 -7.90 -17.71
C TYR A 211 2.54 -7.75 -17.82
N GLU A 212 1.81 -8.79 -18.19
CA GLU A 212 0.34 -8.75 -18.25
C GLU A 212 -0.28 -8.46 -16.88
N LEU A 213 0.18 -9.17 -15.84
CA LEU A 213 -0.26 -8.95 -14.47
C LEU A 213 0.18 -7.58 -13.94
N ALA A 214 1.41 -7.17 -14.26
CA ALA A 214 1.91 -5.85 -13.90
C ALA A 214 1.03 -4.72 -14.48
N ILE A 215 0.62 -4.85 -15.75
CA ILE A 215 -0.28 -3.90 -16.42
C ILE A 215 -1.66 -3.93 -15.75
N THR A 216 -2.22 -5.10 -15.51
CA THR A 216 -3.56 -5.26 -14.92
C THR A 216 -3.63 -4.60 -13.54
N HIS A 217 -2.75 -4.99 -12.62
CA HIS A 217 -2.73 -4.43 -11.28
C HIS A 217 -2.34 -2.94 -11.28
N GLY A 218 -1.40 -2.55 -12.13
CA GLY A 218 -1.00 -1.15 -12.27
C GLY A 218 -2.15 -0.25 -12.73
N LEU A 219 -2.96 -0.70 -13.68
CA LEU A 219 -4.12 0.05 -14.15
C LEU A 219 -5.19 0.19 -13.07
N VAL A 220 -5.48 -0.87 -12.30
CA VAL A 220 -6.42 -0.79 -11.17
C VAL A 220 -5.91 0.21 -10.14
N ALA A 221 -4.64 0.17 -9.77
CA ALA A 221 -4.04 1.12 -8.84
C ALA A 221 -4.10 2.55 -9.36
N ALA A 222 -3.72 2.78 -10.63
CA ALA A 222 -3.71 4.12 -11.22
C ALA A 222 -5.12 4.73 -11.28
N VAL A 223 -6.13 3.95 -11.71
CA VAL A 223 -7.52 4.42 -11.74
C VAL A 223 -8.06 4.65 -10.34
N GLY A 224 -7.75 3.77 -9.37
CA GLY A 224 -8.14 3.97 -7.96
C GLY A 224 -7.57 5.25 -7.37
N ILE A 225 -6.28 5.56 -7.65
CA ILE A 225 -5.66 6.83 -7.24
C ILE A 225 -6.39 8.03 -7.88
N LEU A 226 -6.65 7.98 -9.19
CA LEU A 226 -7.37 9.06 -9.88
C LEU A 226 -8.80 9.22 -9.36
N THR A 227 -9.49 8.14 -9.04
CA THR A 227 -10.84 8.17 -8.44
C THR A 227 -10.82 8.89 -7.11
N ARG A 228 -9.84 8.59 -6.24
CA ARG A 228 -9.67 9.27 -4.95
C ARG A 228 -9.39 10.76 -5.13
N MET A 229 -8.55 11.12 -6.10
CA MET A 229 -8.29 12.54 -6.40
C MET A 229 -9.55 13.23 -6.95
N TYR A 230 -10.35 12.53 -7.74
CA TYR A 230 -11.62 13.04 -8.23
C TYR A 230 -12.60 13.31 -7.08
N ASP A 231 -12.70 12.42 -6.11
CA ASP A 231 -13.53 12.61 -4.92
C ASP A 231 -13.07 13.82 -4.10
N TYR A 232 -11.76 14.03 -3.95
CA TYR A 232 -11.23 15.21 -3.27
C TYR A 232 -11.54 16.50 -4.04
N VAL A 233 -11.39 16.53 -5.36
CA VAL A 233 -11.76 17.69 -6.20
C VAL A 233 -13.26 17.96 -6.10
N SER A 234 -14.08 16.92 -6.17
CA SER A 234 -15.54 17.03 -6.08
C SER A 234 -16.02 17.53 -4.71
N TYR A 235 -15.25 17.30 -3.64
CA TYR A 235 -15.54 17.87 -2.33
C TYR A 235 -15.43 19.40 -2.33
N TYR A 236 -14.43 19.97 -3.02
CA TYR A 236 -14.28 21.41 -3.18
C TYR A 236 -15.19 21.99 -4.27
N GLU A 237 -15.41 21.24 -5.33
CA GLU A 237 -16.21 21.62 -6.48
C GLU A 237 -17.25 20.54 -6.81
N PRO A 238 -18.42 20.53 -6.15
CA PRO A 238 -19.44 19.50 -6.35
C PRO A 238 -19.97 19.38 -7.78
N LEU A 239 -19.82 20.43 -8.60
CA LEU A 239 -20.23 20.44 -10.01
C LEU A 239 -19.06 20.20 -10.99
N TYR A 240 -17.91 19.75 -10.47
CA TYR A 240 -16.75 19.46 -11.32
C TYR A 240 -17.03 18.27 -12.24
N GLU A 241 -16.84 18.50 -13.53
CA GLU A 241 -16.93 17.47 -14.57
C GLU A 241 -15.54 17.12 -15.11
N PHE A 242 -15.20 15.85 -15.08
CA PHE A 242 -13.96 15.36 -15.67
C PHE A 242 -14.03 15.43 -17.20
N LYS A 243 -13.16 16.20 -17.83
CA LYS A 243 -13.08 16.32 -19.29
C LYS A 243 -11.96 15.49 -19.90
N ASN A 244 -10.81 15.50 -19.32
CA ASN A 244 -9.63 14.71 -19.74
C ASN A 244 -8.55 14.79 -18.64
N LEU A 245 -7.57 13.89 -18.71
CA LEU A 245 -6.52 13.79 -17.72
C LEU A 245 -5.67 15.07 -17.60
N ARG A 246 -5.44 15.79 -18.71
CA ARG A 246 -4.67 17.05 -18.67
C ARG A 246 -5.39 18.16 -17.91
N SER A 247 -6.69 18.34 -18.13
CA SER A 247 -7.50 19.32 -17.37
C SER A 247 -7.62 18.90 -15.91
N PHE A 248 -7.74 17.60 -15.64
CA PHE A 248 -7.82 17.07 -14.28
C PHE A 248 -6.51 17.25 -13.51
N ALA A 249 -5.36 16.96 -14.13
CA ALA A 249 -4.06 17.22 -13.51
C ALA A 249 -3.83 18.69 -13.17
N ARG A 250 -4.34 19.62 -14.00
CA ARG A 250 -4.34 21.05 -13.67
C ARG A 250 -5.22 21.34 -12.46
N LYS A 251 -6.41 20.73 -12.41
CA LYS A 251 -7.35 20.92 -11.31
C LYS A 251 -6.79 20.40 -9.98
N ILE A 252 -6.15 19.23 -9.96
CA ILE A 252 -5.41 18.71 -8.80
C ILE A 252 -4.38 19.74 -8.30
N ASN A 253 -3.66 20.40 -9.21
CA ASN A 253 -2.64 21.39 -8.85
C ASN A 253 -3.19 22.74 -8.32
N GLU A 254 -4.47 23.01 -8.46
CA GLU A 254 -5.12 24.22 -7.90
C GLU A 254 -5.29 24.13 -6.37
N TYR A 255 -5.36 22.91 -5.83
CA TYR A 255 -5.54 22.64 -4.39
C TYR A 255 -4.28 22.05 -3.80
N THR A 256 -3.64 22.77 -2.88
CA THR A 256 -2.32 22.36 -2.31
C THR A 256 -2.39 21.03 -1.57
N ASP A 257 -3.45 20.76 -0.83
CA ASP A 257 -3.66 19.50 -0.10
C ASP A 257 -3.89 18.32 -1.03
N ILE A 258 -4.70 18.48 -2.08
CA ILE A 258 -4.93 17.45 -3.11
C ILE A 258 -3.62 17.18 -3.86
N LYS A 259 -2.91 18.24 -4.25
CA LYS A 259 -1.61 18.14 -4.91
C LYS A 259 -0.62 17.35 -4.06
N ASN A 260 -0.47 17.71 -2.78
CA ASN A 260 0.44 17.01 -1.86
C ASN A 260 0.02 15.54 -1.67
N SER A 261 -1.28 15.27 -1.55
CA SER A 261 -1.81 13.90 -1.48
C SER A 261 -1.51 13.11 -2.76
N PHE A 262 -1.66 13.72 -3.94
CA PHE A 262 -1.35 13.07 -5.21
C PHE A 262 0.16 12.84 -5.40
N GLU A 263 1.00 13.81 -5.05
CA GLU A 263 2.45 13.69 -5.12
C GLU A 263 3.03 12.67 -4.12
N SER A 264 2.31 12.37 -3.02
CA SER A 264 2.67 11.31 -2.07
C SER A 264 2.35 9.90 -2.57
N THR A 265 1.60 9.77 -3.69
CA THR A 265 1.35 8.48 -4.34
C THR A 265 2.47 8.16 -5.33
N ASP A 266 2.69 6.86 -5.59
CA ASP A 266 3.62 6.41 -6.64
C ASP A 266 2.96 6.42 -8.05
N PHE A 267 1.95 7.26 -8.28
CA PHE A 267 1.17 7.28 -9.51
C PHE A 267 2.04 7.31 -10.77
N TRP A 268 3.05 8.19 -10.82
CA TRP A 268 3.90 8.32 -12.00
C TRP A 268 4.86 7.14 -12.19
N GLU A 269 5.25 6.48 -11.11
CA GLU A 269 5.98 5.21 -11.17
C GLU A 269 5.12 4.12 -11.78
N ILE A 270 3.88 3.98 -11.28
CA ILE A 270 2.91 3.00 -11.78
C ILE A 270 2.69 3.21 -13.28
N VAL A 271 2.41 4.45 -13.72
CA VAL A 271 2.15 4.77 -15.12
C VAL A 271 3.38 4.50 -15.99
N TYR A 272 4.59 4.79 -15.49
CA TYR A 272 5.83 4.46 -16.17
C TYR A 272 6.03 2.96 -16.34
N ASN A 273 5.81 2.19 -15.27
CA ASN A 273 5.94 0.73 -15.30
C ASN A 273 4.88 0.07 -16.20
N ILE A 274 3.64 0.59 -16.22
CA ILE A 274 2.61 0.17 -17.17
C ILE A 274 3.08 0.39 -18.61
N ALA A 275 3.64 1.56 -18.92
CA ALA A 275 4.13 1.88 -20.25
C ALA A 275 5.27 0.93 -20.67
N TYR A 276 6.23 0.70 -19.76
CA TYR A 276 7.34 -0.20 -20.01
C TYR A 276 6.86 -1.66 -20.20
N ALA A 277 6.01 -2.14 -19.31
CA ALA A 277 5.41 -3.47 -19.42
C ALA A 277 4.61 -3.63 -20.74
N THR A 278 3.85 -2.58 -21.13
CA THR A 278 3.11 -2.55 -22.40
C THR A 278 4.05 -2.60 -23.60
N TYR A 279 5.22 -1.96 -23.51
CA TYR A 279 6.24 -2.01 -24.56
C TYR A 279 6.84 -3.40 -24.72
N SER A 280 7.07 -4.09 -23.63
CA SER A 280 7.71 -5.42 -23.56
C SER A 280 6.73 -6.58 -23.76
N TYR A 281 5.43 -6.33 -23.62
CA TYR A 281 4.39 -7.32 -23.77
C TYR A 281 4.08 -7.58 -25.27
N ASP A 282 3.83 -8.85 -25.62
CA ASP A 282 3.34 -9.30 -26.93
C ASP A 282 4.23 -8.84 -28.10
N ASP A 283 5.54 -9.10 -28.02
CA ASP A 283 6.55 -8.84 -29.06
C ASP A 283 6.48 -7.42 -29.68
N GLY A 284 5.98 -6.48 -28.92
CA GLY A 284 5.97 -5.08 -29.30
C GLY A 284 4.77 -4.62 -30.13
N LYS A 285 3.70 -5.41 -30.23
CA LYS A 285 2.44 -5.01 -30.88
C LYS A 285 1.87 -3.70 -30.31
N TYR A 286 2.14 -3.40 -29.06
CA TYR A 286 1.62 -2.23 -28.35
C TYR A 286 2.65 -1.12 -28.11
N LYS A 287 3.81 -1.17 -28.77
CA LYS A 287 4.91 -0.19 -28.59
C LYS A 287 4.46 1.26 -28.79
N SER A 288 3.64 1.55 -29.76
CA SER A 288 3.13 2.92 -29.97
C SER A 288 2.31 3.44 -28.78
N ARG A 289 1.54 2.57 -28.11
CA ARG A 289 0.75 2.92 -26.93
C ARG A 289 1.63 3.22 -25.74
N ALA A 290 2.70 2.44 -25.54
CA ALA A 290 3.70 2.69 -24.51
C ALA A 290 4.35 4.07 -24.71
N VAL A 291 4.75 4.38 -25.95
CA VAL A 291 5.32 5.70 -26.30
C VAL A 291 4.35 6.84 -26.02
N ASP A 292 3.07 6.69 -26.34
CA ASP A 292 2.06 7.70 -26.04
C ASP A 292 1.87 7.89 -24.51
N THR A 293 1.99 6.81 -23.75
CA THR A 293 1.95 6.88 -22.27
C THR A 293 3.20 7.59 -21.73
N TRP A 294 4.40 7.31 -22.24
CA TRP A 294 5.60 8.05 -21.84
C TRP A 294 5.53 9.53 -22.21
N LYS A 295 4.95 9.90 -23.36
CA LYS A 295 4.68 11.31 -23.71
C LYS A 295 3.73 11.96 -22.71
N LEU A 296 2.69 11.24 -22.26
CA LEU A 296 1.78 11.71 -21.24
C LEU A 296 2.52 12.03 -19.92
N ILE A 297 3.46 11.17 -19.49
CA ILE A 297 4.28 11.41 -18.31
C ILE A 297 5.13 12.68 -18.49
N VAL A 298 5.77 12.84 -19.64
CA VAL A 298 6.59 14.02 -19.95
C VAL A 298 5.78 15.31 -19.89
N ASP A 299 4.51 15.25 -20.31
CA ASP A 299 3.61 16.41 -20.36
C ASP A 299 2.99 16.78 -19.01
N LEU A 300 2.70 15.80 -18.15
CA LEU A 300 1.84 15.98 -16.99
C LEU A 300 2.51 15.74 -15.64
N ALA A 301 3.59 14.97 -15.59
CA ALA A 301 4.27 14.70 -14.32
C ALA A 301 4.92 15.96 -13.74
N PRO A 302 5.08 16.05 -12.41
CA PRO A 302 5.78 17.15 -11.76
C PRO A 302 7.19 17.35 -12.34
N LYS A 303 7.63 18.60 -12.50
CA LYS A 303 8.89 18.95 -13.18
C LYS A 303 10.13 18.20 -12.67
N PHE A 304 10.14 17.84 -11.40
CA PHE A 304 11.26 17.12 -10.77
C PHE A 304 11.04 15.60 -10.69
N SER A 305 9.97 15.07 -11.30
CA SER A 305 9.74 13.62 -11.31
C SER A 305 10.85 12.93 -12.11
N PRO A 306 11.49 11.88 -11.53
CA PRO A 306 12.52 11.10 -12.22
C PRO A 306 11.97 10.39 -13.46
N TYR A 307 10.67 10.16 -13.49
CA TYR A 307 9.99 9.46 -14.58
C TYR A 307 9.89 10.30 -15.86
N ILE A 308 9.99 11.63 -15.80
CA ILE A 308 10.12 12.49 -16.99
C ILE A 308 11.39 12.15 -17.77
N LEU A 309 12.53 12.10 -17.07
CA LEU A 309 13.82 11.79 -17.72
C LEU A 309 13.82 10.36 -18.26
N LYS A 310 13.38 9.40 -17.45
CA LYS A 310 13.26 8.00 -17.86
C LYS A 310 12.39 7.88 -19.11
N SER A 311 11.21 8.51 -19.15
CA SER A 311 10.30 8.49 -20.29
C SER A 311 10.90 9.11 -21.54
N ARG A 312 11.62 10.22 -21.42
CA ARG A 312 12.33 10.84 -22.57
C ARG A 312 13.39 9.93 -23.17
N ILE A 313 14.11 9.17 -22.35
CA ILE A 313 15.11 8.20 -22.79
C ILE A 313 14.40 7.10 -23.60
N GLN A 314 13.33 6.52 -23.08
CA GLN A 314 12.59 5.46 -23.75
C GLN A 314 11.98 5.92 -25.08
N ILE A 315 11.41 7.13 -25.13
CA ILE A 315 10.90 7.72 -26.37
C ILE A 315 12.02 7.88 -27.41
N LYS A 316 13.19 8.39 -26.97
CA LYS A 316 14.36 8.55 -27.84
C LYS A 316 14.85 7.21 -28.39
N ASP A 317 14.96 6.20 -27.53
CA ASP A 317 15.45 4.88 -27.94
C ASP A 317 14.47 4.21 -28.93
N PHE A 318 13.18 4.34 -28.70
CA PHE A 318 12.15 3.90 -29.66
C PHE A 318 12.31 4.60 -31.05
N LEU A 319 12.50 5.94 -31.06
CA LEU A 319 12.66 6.69 -32.30
C LEU A 319 13.96 6.33 -33.05
N LEU A 320 14.97 5.88 -32.34
CA LEU A 320 16.24 5.43 -32.91
C LEU A 320 16.24 3.94 -33.29
N GLY A 321 15.13 3.24 -33.13
CA GLY A 321 15.03 1.79 -33.38
C GLY A 321 15.87 0.93 -32.43
N LYS A 322 16.27 1.48 -31.26
CA LYS A 322 17.00 0.73 -30.23
C LYS A 322 16.03 -0.07 -29.37
N SER A 323 16.52 -1.20 -28.83
CA SER A 323 15.79 -1.88 -27.76
C SER A 323 15.68 -1.00 -26.53
N VAL A 324 14.50 -0.94 -25.96
CA VAL A 324 14.24 -0.26 -24.68
C VAL A 324 14.79 -1.13 -23.57
N HIS A 325 15.65 -0.57 -22.71
CA HIS A 325 16.33 -1.24 -21.59
C HIS A 325 15.93 -0.63 -20.25
#